data_f0ae29973e76292cde6ef830babc78e6
#
_entry.id   f0ae29973e76292cde6ef830babc78e6
#
_cell.length_a   1.000
_cell.length_b   1.000
_cell.length_c   1.000
_cell.angle_alpha   90.00
_cell.angle_beta   90.00
_cell.angle_gamma   90.00
#
_symmetry.space_group_name_H-M   'P 1'
#
loop_
_entity.id
_entity.type
_entity.pdbx_description
1 polymer ?
#
loop_
_entity_poly.entity_id
_entity_poly.type
_entity_poly.pdbx_seq_one_letter_code
_entity_poly.pdbx_strand_id
1 'polypeptide(L)'
;REKYIWSRLTAAGLTPAGTAGLMGNLYAESGLTPANLQNPHEKKLGLTDAAYTAAVDAGTYTNFAGDGAGYGLAQWTYKTRKAALLAYVRAAGRSVGDLEAQVGFLLQELAGSYKGVLSTLKSAQDVRTASDAVLLQFERPADQGEAARARRAGYGKTYFDRYAPADTSGLMPSGVFVDKLLAVAGNFKTLYIMGCFGAPMTPENKARYTKNHAYNTSEAQKARINAASADTFGFDCVNLIKGILWGWSGDASKRYGGATYPTAAAFAAGACPDVSADGMIKICKEVSTDFSRIVPGAAVWVKGHIGVYIGDG
;
A
#
# COMPACT_ATOMS: atom_id res chain seq x y z
N ARG A 1 -10.36 5.21 13.26
CA ARG A 1 -9.70 4.35 14.23
C ARG A 1 -8.62 3.50 13.58
N GLU A 2 -8.96 2.60 12.68
CA GLU A 2 -8.01 1.71 11.99
C GLU A 2 -6.84 2.47 11.34
N LYS A 3 -7.16 3.49 10.52
CA LYS A 3 -6.16 4.32 9.84
C LYS A 3 -5.22 5.02 10.84
N TYR A 4 -5.74 5.47 11.99
CA TYR A 4 -4.92 6.07 13.05
C TYR A 4 -3.94 5.06 13.64
N ILE A 5 -4.43 3.85 14.03
CA ILE A 5 -3.57 2.79 14.57
C ILE A 5 -2.49 2.42 13.56
N TRP A 6 -2.87 2.18 12.29
CA TRP A 6 -1.93 1.88 11.22
C TRP A 6 -0.83 2.93 11.10
N SER A 7 -1.21 4.21 10.99
CA SER A 7 -0.24 5.31 10.81
C SER A 7 0.69 5.47 12.02
N ARG A 8 0.20 5.25 13.25
CA ARG A 8 1.02 5.37 14.45
C ARG A 8 2.02 4.21 14.58
N LEU A 9 1.61 2.99 14.23
CA LEU A 9 2.48 1.82 14.26
C LEU A 9 3.56 1.88 13.17
N THR A 10 3.22 2.26 11.96
CA THR A 10 4.20 2.45 10.87
C THR A 10 5.18 3.58 11.19
N ALA A 11 4.71 4.71 11.74
CA ALA A 11 5.57 5.81 12.21
C ALA A 11 6.53 5.39 13.33
N ALA A 12 6.17 4.36 14.14
CA ALA A 12 7.05 3.77 15.15
C ALA A 12 8.09 2.78 14.54
N GLY A 13 8.11 2.63 13.21
CA GLY A 13 9.07 1.82 12.46
C GLY A 13 8.68 0.35 12.30
N LEU A 14 7.42 -0.03 12.53
CA LEU A 14 6.94 -1.36 12.17
C LEU A 14 6.84 -1.49 10.65
N THR A 15 7.19 -2.67 10.12
CA THR A 15 6.93 -2.95 8.69
C THR A 15 5.42 -2.99 8.40
N PRO A 16 4.97 -2.85 7.15
CA PRO A 16 3.57 -3.07 6.81
C PRO A 16 3.04 -4.43 7.28
N ALA A 17 3.83 -5.49 7.12
CA ALA A 17 3.51 -6.84 7.61
C ALA A 17 3.45 -6.91 9.14
N GLY A 18 4.41 -6.27 9.82
CA GLY A 18 4.44 -6.15 11.28
C GLY A 18 3.24 -5.41 11.84
N THR A 19 2.91 -4.27 11.23
CA THR A 19 1.73 -3.46 11.58
C THR A 19 0.45 -4.26 11.42
N ALA A 20 0.28 -4.93 10.28
CA ALA A 20 -0.88 -5.74 9.97
C ALA A 20 -1.04 -6.92 10.96
N GLY A 21 0.04 -7.64 11.24
CA GLY A 21 0.04 -8.76 12.18
C GLY A 21 -0.35 -8.35 13.60
N LEU A 22 0.15 -7.20 14.08
CA LEU A 22 -0.26 -6.63 15.37
C LEU A 22 -1.73 -6.22 15.36
N MET A 23 -2.18 -5.49 14.33
CA MET A 23 -3.58 -5.05 14.22
C MET A 23 -4.56 -6.23 14.15
N GLY A 24 -4.19 -7.33 13.48
CA GLY A 24 -5.01 -8.54 13.44
C GLY A 24 -5.22 -9.18 14.82
N ASN A 25 -4.21 -9.15 15.67
CA ASN A 25 -4.33 -9.58 17.07
C ASN A 25 -5.18 -8.62 17.90
N LEU A 26 -4.95 -7.32 17.82
CA LEU A 26 -5.76 -6.31 18.51
C LEU A 26 -7.24 -6.36 18.10
N TYR A 27 -7.50 -6.67 16.81
CA TYR A 27 -8.86 -6.89 16.35
C TYR A 27 -9.50 -8.13 17.00
N ALA A 28 -8.76 -9.22 17.09
CA ALA A 28 -9.25 -10.43 17.76
C ALA A 28 -9.53 -10.21 19.25
N GLU A 29 -8.79 -9.32 19.92
CA GLU A 29 -8.97 -8.99 21.34
C GLU A 29 -10.17 -8.07 21.60
N SER A 30 -10.31 -7.00 20.82
CA SER A 30 -11.23 -5.91 21.14
C SER A 30 -12.01 -5.34 19.95
N GLY A 31 -11.85 -5.88 18.75
CA GLY A 31 -12.35 -5.22 17.54
C GLY A 31 -11.73 -3.83 17.32
N LEU A 32 -10.50 -3.61 17.79
CA LEU A 32 -9.82 -2.31 17.82
C LEU A 32 -10.57 -1.24 18.62
N THR A 33 -11.34 -1.64 19.65
CA THR A 33 -12.13 -0.72 20.49
C THR A 33 -11.38 -0.43 21.80
N PRO A 34 -10.93 0.83 22.03
CA PRO A 34 -10.13 1.15 23.20
C PRO A 34 -10.90 1.18 24.52
N ALA A 35 -12.22 1.34 24.48
CA ALA A 35 -13.07 1.30 25.67
C ALA A 35 -13.69 -0.09 25.91
N ASN A 36 -13.24 -1.14 25.21
CA ASN A 36 -13.83 -2.47 25.32
C ASN A 36 -13.52 -3.14 26.66
N LEU A 37 -14.53 -3.39 27.45
CA LEU A 37 -14.50 -4.26 28.64
C LEU A 37 -14.82 -5.69 28.21
N GLN A 38 -14.09 -6.66 28.69
CA GLN A 38 -14.30 -8.07 28.40
C GLN A 38 -15.75 -8.50 28.67
N ASN A 39 -16.46 -9.00 27.64
CA ASN A 39 -17.92 -9.26 27.69
C ASN A 39 -18.43 -10.05 28.92
N PRO A 40 -17.77 -11.13 29.40
CA PRO A 40 -18.20 -11.80 30.63
C PRO A 40 -18.16 -10.90 31.88
N HIS A 41 -17.25 -9.91 31.88
CA HIS A 41 -17.12 -8.98 33.02
C HIS A 41 -18.12 -7.84 32.95
N GLU A 42 -18.65 -7.44 31.80
CA GLU A 42 -19.78 -6.51 31.69
C GLU A 42 -20.97 -7.06 32.51
N LYS A 43 -21.31 -8.32 32.25
CA LYS A 43 -22.40 -8.99 33.00
C LYS A 43 -22.11 -9.11 34.51
N LYS A 44 -20.88 -9.50 34.85
CA LYS A 44 -20.45 -9.70 36.23
C LYS A 44 -20.46 -8.39 37.06
N LEU A 45 -20.04 -7.30 36.44
CA LEU A 45 -19.94 -5.99 37.09
C LEU A 45 -21.22 -5.16 36.95
N GLY A 46 -22.12 -5.54 36.01
CA GLY A 46 -23.31 -4.76 35.71
C GLY A 46 -23.01 -3.40 35.03
N LEU A 47 -21.86 -3.31 34.35
CA LEU A 47 -21.37 -2.09 33.72
C LEU A 47 -21.18 -2.30 32.23
N THR A 48 -21.63 -1.35 31.44
CA THR A 48 -21.27 -1.27 30.00
C THR A 48 -19.85 -0.75 29.82
N ASP A 49 -19.26 -0.92 28.63
CA ASP A 49 -17.96 -0.35 28.27
C ASP A 49 -17.82 1.13 28.66
N ALA A 50 -18.83 1.93 28.31
CA ALA A 50 -18.83 3.37 28.57
C ALA A 50 -18.94 3.67 30.08
N ALA A 51 -19.83 2.97 30.80
CA ALA A 51 -20.01 3.18 32.22
C ALA A 51 -18.77 2.76 33.04
N TYR A 52 -18.15 1.64 32.66
CA TYR A 52 -16.90 1.19 33.25
C TYR A 52 -15.77 2.19 33.05
N THR A 53 -15.57 2.63 31.80
CA THR A 53 -14.55 3.64 31.43
C THR A 53 -14.76 4.92 32.25
N ALA A 54 -15.99 5.47 32.28
CA ALA A 54 -16.31 6.68 33.02
C ALA A 54 -16.07 6.55 34.52
N ALA A 55 -16.41 5.39 35.10
CA ALA A 55 -16.21 5.14 36.56
C ALA A 55 -14.72 5.03 36.90
N VAL A 56 -13.89 4.43 36.03
CA VAL A 56 -12.43 4.37 36.18
C VAL A 56 -11.80 5.76 36.08
N ASP A 57 -12.21 6.56 35.08
CA ASP A 57 -11.70 7.91 34.86
C ASP A 57 -12.06 8.85 36.00
N ALA A 58 -13.29 8.76 36.52
CA ALA A 58 -13.76 9.53 37.67
C ALA A 58 -13.14 9.07 39.01
N GLY A 59 -12.47 7.90 39.04
CA GLY A 59 -11.93 7.31 40.27
C GLY A 59 -12.99 6.68 41.18
N THR A 60 -14.23 6.56 40.74
CA THR A 60 -15.31 5.91 41.53
C THR A 60 -15.23 4.39 41.45
N TYR A 61 -14.62 3.83 40.40
CA TYR A 61 -14.24 2.42 40.31
C TYR A 61 -12.74 2.26 40.59
N THR A 62 -12.40 1.86 41.82
CA THR A 62 -11.00 1.83 42.28
C THR A 62 -10.27 0.51 41.98
N ASN A 63 -11.01 -0.56 41.64
CA ASN A 63 -10.43 -1.90 41.45
C ASN A 63 -10.01 -2.21 40.00
N PHE A 64 -9.83 -1.20 39.16
CA PHE A 64 -9.47 -1.37 37.73
C PHE A 64 -8.29 -2.34 37.52
N ALA A 65 -7.23 -2.20 38.29
CA ALA A 65 -6.05 -3.05 38.16
C ALA A 65 -6.25 -4.47 38.70
N GLY A 66 -7.12 -4.65 39.69
CA GLY A 66 -7.26 -5.90 40.40
C GLY A 66 -8.49 -6.75 40.04
N ASP A 67 -9.36 -6.30 39.18
CA ASP A 67 -10.64 -6.94 38.86
C ASP A 67 -10.54 -8.19 37.96
N GLY A 68 -9.38 -8.41 37.33
CA GLY A 68 -9.14 -9.54 36.44
C GLY A 68 -9.87 -9.44 35.10
N ALA A 69 -10.52 -8.32 34.82
CA ALA A 69 -11.20 -8.08 33.53
C ALA A 69 -10.23 -7.62 32.46
N GLY A 70 -10.31 -8.18 31.25
CA GLY A 70 -9.64 -7.63 30.08
C GLY A 70 -10.23 -6.28 29.69
N TYR A 71 -9.38 -5.32 29.35
CA TYR A 71 -9.82 -3.98 28.95
C TYR A 71 -8.96 -3.38 27.82
N GLY A 72 -9.61 -2.69 26.93
CA GLY A 72 -8.99 -1.88 25.89
C GLY A 72 -8.47 -2.66 24.70
N LEU A 73 -7.63 -2.02 23.88
CA LEU A 73 -7.15 -2.52 22.58
C LEU A 73 -6.54 -3.93 22.67
N ALA A 74 -5.66 -4.16 23.65
CA ALA A 74 -4.94 -5.42 23.85
C ALA A 74 -5.55 -6.25 24.99
N GLN A 75 -6.77 -5.98 25.41
CA GLN A 75 -7.46 -6.67 26.52
C GLN A 75 -6.54 -6.89 27.72
N TRP A 76 -5.87 -5.81 28.16
CA TRP A 76 -4.99 -5.85 29.34
C TRP A 76 -5.72 -6.42 30.54
N THR A 77 -5.26 -7.54 31.06
CA THR A 77 -5.90 -8.30 32.13
C THR A 77 -5.04 -8.36 33.40
N TYR A 78 -3.73 -8.54 33.24
CA TYR A 78 -2.83 -8.67 34.39
C TYR A 78 -2.74 -7.39 35.23
N LYS A 79 -2.81 -7.55 36.56
CA LYS A 79 -2.79 -6.44 37.51
C LYS A 79 -1.68 -5.42 37.25
N THR A 80 -0.47 -5.89 36.99
CA THR A 80 0.69 -5.02 36.74
C THR A 80 0.56 -4.24 35.43
N ARG A 81 0.05 -4.85 34.38
CA ARG A 81 -0.15 -4.19 33.07
C ARG A 81 -1.29 -3.16 33.14
N LYS A 82 -2.42 -3.52 33.79
CA LYS A 82 -3.54 -2.58 34.00
C LYS A 82 -3.15 -1.40 34.89
N ALA A 83 -2.39 -1.63 35.95
CA ALA A 83 -1.89 -0.55 36.80
C ALA A 83 -0.96 0.39 36.00
N ALA A 84 -0.09 -0.15 35.18
CA ALA A 84 0.80 0.63 34.33
C ALA A 84 0.03 1.44 33.26
N LEU A 85 -0.98 0.84 32.61
CA LEU A 85 -1.87 1.54 31.67
C LEU A 85 -2.56 2.72 32.37
N LEU A 86 -3.16 2.49 33.54
CA LEU A 86 -3.86 3.52 34.28
C LEU A 86 -2.92 4.67 34.72
N ALA A 87 -1.71 4.35 35.16
CA ALA A 87 -0.70 5.34 35.49
C ALA A 87 -0.28 6.16 34.26
N TYR A 88 -0.07 5.50 33.10
CA TYR A 88 0.30 6.13 31.86
C TYR A 88 -0.75 7.14 31.39
N VAL A 89 -2.03 6.73 31.32
CA VAL A 89 -3.10 7.62 30.85
C VAL A 89 -3.34 8.79 31.81
N ARG A 90 -3.26 8.56 33.12
CA ARG A 90 -3.39 9.63 34.12
C ARG A 90 -2.26 10.66 34.05
N ALA A 91 -1.03 10.21 33.85
CA ALA A 91 0.10 11.10 33.65
C ALA A 91 -0.05 11.99 32.39
N ALA A 92 -0.73 11.46 31.37
CA ALA A 92 -1.05 12.20 30.16
C ALA A 92 -2.34 13.03 30.24
N GLY A 93 -3.07 13.01 31.36
CA GLY A 93 -4.37 13.68 31.52
C GLY A 93 -5.44 13.14 30.57
N ARG A 94 -5.36 11.84 30.22
CA ARG A 94 -6.24 11.19 29.25
C ARG A 94 -7.16 10.15 29.93
N SER A 95 -8.26 9.85 29.26
CA SER A 95 -9.14 8.73 29.64
C SER A 95 -8.43 7.39 29.47
N VAL A 96 -8.78 6.41 30.33
CA VAL A 96 -8.30 5.03 30.17
C VAL A 96 -8.79 4.41 28.85
N GLY A 97 -9.91 4.89 28.28
CA GLY A 97 -10.45 4.49 26.99
C GLY A 97 -9.96 5.33 25.79
N ASP A 98 -8.96 6.20 26.00
CA ASP A 98 -8.42 7.04 24.92
C ASP A 98 -7.57 6.21 23.95
N LEU A 99 -7.92 6.26 22.67
CA LEU A 99 -7.24 5.50 21.61
C LEU A 99 -5.76 5.87 21.49
N GLU A 100 -5.45 7.15 21.50
CA GLU A 100 -4.09 7.65 21.32
C GLU A 100 -3.19 7.24 22.49
N ALA A 101 -3.70 7.39 23.72
CA ALA A 101 -3.00 6.98 24.91
C ALA A 101 -2.75 5.47 24.95
N GLN A 102 -3.74 4.65 24.57
CA GLN A 102 -3.56 3.19 24.54
C GLN A 102 -2.57 2.73 23.47
N VAL A 103 -2.56 3.34 22.27
CA VAL A 103 -1.55 3.04 21.25
C VAL A 103 -0.16 3.46 21.74
N GLY A 104 -0.05 4.61 22.41
CA GLY A 104 1.21 5.05 23.01
C GLY A 104 1.72 4.09 24.10
N PHE A 105 0.84 3.67 24.99
CA PHE A 105 1.17 2.68 26.02
C PHE A 105 1.57 1.32 25.44
N LEU A 106 0.85 0.82 24.43
CA LEU A 106 1.19 -0.40 23.70
C LEU A 106 2.62 -0.35 23.14
N LEU A 107 2.97 0.75 22.47
CA LEU A 107 4.32 0.95 21.95
C LEU A 107 5.37 1.02 23.06
N GLN A 108 5.05 1.62 24.20
CA GLN A 108 5.94 1.62 25.38
C GLN A 108 6.14 0.21 25.93
N GLU A 109 5.10 -0.60 26.06
CA GLU A 109 5.23 -2.01 26.51
C GLU A 109 6.10 -2.82 25.54
N LEU A 110 5.87 -2.67 24.24
CA LEU A 110 6.65 -3.36 23.20
C LEU A 110 8.13 -2.97 23.27
N ALA A 111 8.44 -1.70 23.47
CA ALA A 111 9.82 -1.21 23.58
C ALA A 111 10.50 -1.60 24.91
N GLY A 112 9.72 -1.83 25.95
CA GLY A 112 10.18 -2.25 27.27
C GLY A 112 10.27 -3.76 27.43
N SER A 113 9.16 -4.35 27.84
CA SER A 113 9.08 -5.77 28.25
C SER A 113 9.01 -6.76 27.09
N TYR A 114 8.68 -6.30 25.86
CA TYR A 114 8.44 -7.16 24.70
C TYR A 114 9.36 -6.82 23.51
N LYS A 115 10.61 -6.48 23.79
CA LYS A 115 11.60 -6.08 22.76
C LYS A 115 11.77 -7.10 21.63
N GLY A 116 11.67 -8.40 21.94
CA GLY A 116 11.74 -9.46 20.92
C GLY A 116 10.58 -9.41 19.93
N VAL A 117 9.36 -9.20 20.46
CA VAL A 117 8.17 -9.00 19.62
C VAL A 117 8.32 -7.74 18.77
N LEU A 118 8.73 -6.62 19.37
CA LEU A 118 8.96 -5.38 18.64
C LEU A 118 9.99 -5.54 17.51
N SER A 119 11.09 -6.27 17.79
CA SER A 119 12.10 -6.58 16.76
C SER A 119 11.50 -7.36 15.59
N THR A 120 10.70 -8.39 15.87
CA THR A 120 9.98 -9.14 14.84
C THR A 120 9.03 -8.23 14.04
N LEU A 121 8.26 -7.38 14.72
CA LEU A 121 7.33 -6.46 14.06
C LEU A 121 8.04 -5.42 13.18
N LYS A 122 9.27 -5.05 13.51
CA LYS A 122 10.10 -4.11 12.72
C LYS A 122 10.81 -4.77 11.53
N SER A 123 10.87 -6.10 11.47
CA SER A 123 11.60 -6.83 10.43
C SER A 123 10.74 -7.83 9.64
N ALA A 124 9.53 -8.13 10.09
CA ALA A 124 8.66 -9.11 9.44
C ALA A 124 8.36 -8.76 7.98
N GLN A 125 8.49 -9.74 7.10
CA GLN A 125 8.19 -9.63 5.68
C GLN A 125 6.80 -10.17 5.32
N ASP A 126 6.18 -10.93 6.22
CA ASP A 126 4.85 -11.49 6.05
C ASP A 126 4.00 -11.33 7.33
N VAL A 127 2.68 -11.27 7.12
CA VAL A 127 1.70 -11.02 8.19
C VAL A 127 1.62 -12.18 9.18
N ARG A 128 1.83 -13.41 8.72
CA ARG A 128 1.72 -14.59 9.57
C ARG A 128 2.82 -14.62 10.63
N THR A 129 4.05 -14.44 10.24
CA THR A 129 5.20 -14.35 11.16
C THR A 129 5.00 -13.27 12.21
N ALA A 130 4.57 -12.08 11.80
CA ALA A 130 4.28 -10.98 12.71
C ALA A 130 3.13 -11.29 13.68
N SER A 131 2.02 -11.84 13.16
CA SER A 131 0.84 -12.19 13.95
C SER A 131 1.15 -13.27 14.98
N ASP A 132 1.91 -14.31 14.59
CA ASP A 132 2.30 -15.39 15.48
C ASP A 132 3.20 -14.90 16.62
N ALA A 133 4.13 -13.99 16.35
CA ALA A 133 4.97 -13.39 17.39
C ALA A 133 4.11 -12.64 18.43
N VAL A 134 3.11 -11.87 18.00
CA VAL A 134 2.19 -11.16 18.90
C VAL A 134 1.37 -12.16 19.72
N LEU A 135 0.72 -13.12 19.08
CA LEU A 135 -0.13 -14.11 19.75
C LEU A 135 0.65 -14.91 20.80
N LEU A 136 1.82 -15.44 20.42
CA LEU A 136 2.57 -16.37 21.27
C LEU A 136 3.36 -15.70 22.39
N GLN A 137 3.79 -14.45 22.22
CA GLN A 137 4.73 -13.80 23.13
C GLN A 137 4.15 -12.57 23.83
N PHE A 138 3.16 -11.89 23.25
CA PHE A 138 2.57 -10.67 23.80
C PHE A 138 1.17 -10.90 24.38
N GLU A 139 0.21 -11.40 23.57
CA GLU A 139 -1.17 -11.61 24.01
C GLU A 139 -1.32 -12.90 24.85
N ARG A 140 -0.72 -13.99 24.40
CA ARG A 140 -0.70 -15.29 25.06
C ARG A 140 -2.10 -15.78 25.47
N PRO A 141 -3.07 -15.82 24.55
CA PRO A 141 -4.41 -16.29 24.86
C PRO A 141 -4.38 -17.79 25.23
N ALA A 142 -5.47 -18.30 25.80
CA ALA A 142 -5.59 -19.71 26.15
C ALA A 142 -5.51 -20.64 24.90
N ASP A 143 -6.12 -20.23 23.78
CA ASP A 143 -6.01 -20.94 22.50
C ASP A 143 -4.89 -20.34 21.65
N GLN A 144 -3.81 -21.11 21.49
CA GLN A 144 -2.64 -20.78 20.66
C GLN A 144 -2.45 -21.77 19.49
N GLY A 145 -3.47 -22.58 19.23
CA GLY A 145 -3.46 -23.58 18.18
C GLY A 145 -3.44 -22.97 16.77
N GLU A 146 -3.21 -23.81 15.77
CA GLU A 146 -3.06 -23.38 14.39
C GLU A 146 -4.30 -22.60 13.87
N ALA A 147 -5.50 -23.04 14.23
CA ALA A 147 -6.74 -22.36 13.83
C ALA A 147 -6.84 -20.93 14.38
N ALA A 148 -6.44 -20.71 15.64
CA ALA A 148 -6.42 -19.37 16.27
C ALA A 148 -5.37 -18.48 15.60
N ARG A 149 -4.18 -19.01 15.34
CA ARG A 149 -3.08 -18.32 14.66
C ARG A 149 -3.47 -17.92 13.24
N ALA A 150 -4.04 -18.85 12.46
CA ALA A 150 -4.50 -18.58 11.10
C ALA A 150 -5.60 -17.51 11.06
N ARG A 151 -6.56 -17.57 11.98
CA ARG A 151 -7.65 -16.59 12.09
C ARG A 151 -7.12 -15.18 12.35
N ARG A 152 -6.20 -15.01 13.32
CA ARG A 152 -5.61 -13.70 13.67
C ARG A 152 -4.76 -13.15 12.54
N ALA A 153 -3.97 -14.00 11.87
CA ALA A 153 -3.23 -13.61 10.68
C ALA A 153 -4.17 -13.21 9.52
N GLY A 154 -5.33 -13.89 9.38
CA GLY A 154 -6.37 -13.52 8.42
C GLY A 154 -6.95 -12.12 8.66
N TYR A 155 -7.21 -11.77 9.92
CA TYR A 155 -7.59 -10.39 10.26
C TYR A 155 -6.47 -9.40 9.91
N GLY A 156 -5.23 -9.75 10.21
CA GLY A 156 -4.06 -8.95 9.83
C GLY A 156 -3.96 -8.76 8.32
N LYS A 157 -4.18 -9.82 7.54
CA LYS A 157 -4.16 -9.72 6.07
C LYS A 157 -5.18 -8.72 5.54
N THR A 158 -6.37 -8.62 6.15
CA THR A 158 -7.37 -7.61 5.78
C THR A 158 -6.84 -6.18 5.92
N TYR A 159 -6.08 -5.91 6.99
CA TYR A 159 -5.43 -4.59 7.18
C TYR A 159 -4.25 -4.38 6.26
N PHE A 160 -3.48 -5.44 5.99
CA PHE A 160 -2.38 -5.39 5.04
C PHE A 160 -2.89 -5.02 3.65
N ASP A 161 -3.91 -5.72 3.15
CA ASP A 161 -4.49 -5.49 1.82
C ASP A 161 -5.12 -4.07 1.70
N ARG A 162 -5.57 -3.50 2.81
CA ARG A 162 -6.22 -2.17 2.85
C ARG A 162 -5.22 -1.01 2.97
N TYR A 163 -4.15 -1.18 3.71
CA TYR A 163 -3.30 -0.07 4.14
C TYR A 163 -1.82 -0.22 3.77
N ALA A 164 -1.33 -1.43 3.49
CA ALA A 164 0.05 -1.58 3.06
C ALA A 164 0.25 -0.84 1.74
N PRO A 165 1.40 -0.14 1.59
CA PRO A 165 1.78 0.34 0.27
C PRO A 165 1.73 -0.83 -0.71
N ALA A 166 1.22 -0.59 -1.92
CA ALA A 166 1.33 -1.60 -2.98
C ALA A 166 2.79 -2.05 -3.05
N ASP A 167 3.01 -3.36 -3.15
CA ASP A 167 4.36 -3.88 -3.36
C ASP A 167 4.92 -3.26 -4.65
N THR A 168 5.84 -2.33 -4.46
CA THR A 168 6.53 -1.64 -5.56
C THR A 168 7.90 -2.26 -5.82
N SER A 169 8.25 -3.37 -5.13
CA SER A 169 9.46 -4.12 -5.42
C SER A 169 9.38 -4.63 -6.87
N GLY A 170 10.26 -4.13 -7.70
CA GLY A 170 10.23 -4.39 -9.15
C GLY A 170 9.39 -3.42 -9.98
N LEU A 171 8.61 -2.51 -9.38
CA LEU A 171 7.94 -1.43 -10.11
C LEU A 171 8.87 -0.21 -10.25
N MET A 172 8.75 0.46 -11.38
CA MET A 172 9.49 1.72 -11.62
C MET A 172 8.90 2.83 -10.72
N PRO A 173 9.72 3.49 -9.85
CA PRO A 173 9.25 4.63 -9.08
C PRO A 173 8.71 5.74 -9.99
N SER A 174 7.65 6.45 -9.56
CA SER A 174 7.00 7.48 -10.38
C SER A 174 7.96 8.61 -10.80
N GLY A 175 8.88 9.03 -9.94
CA GLY A 175 9.93 10.01 -10.28
C GLY A 175 10.83 9.49 -11.41
N VAL A 176 11.31 8.25 -11.32
CA VAL A 176 12.13 7.63 -12.38
C VAL A 176 11.34 7.50 -13.69
N PHE A 177 10.04 7.20 -13.60
CA PHE A 177 9.17 7.13 -14.76
C PHE A 177 9.00 8.49 -15.45
N VAL A 178 8.77 9.56 -14.65
CA VAL A 178 8.69 10.94 -15.14
C VAL A 178 10.01 11.38 -15.78
N ASP A 179 11.15 11.11 -15.13
CA ASP A 179 12.49 11.43 -15.67
C ASP A 179 12.72 10.77 -17.04
N LYS A 180 12.29 9.52 -17.20
CA LYS A 180 12.37 8.81 -18.48
C LYS A 180 11.46 9.44 -19.54
N LEU A 181 10.24 9.85 -19.20
CA LEU A 181 9.33 10.56 -20.12
C LEU A 181 9.94 11.89 -20.58
N LEU A 182 10.48 12.67 -19.64
CA LEU A 182 11.15 13.93 -19.94
C LEU A 182 12.39 13.71 -20.82
N ALA A 183 13.16 12.66 -20.57
CA ALA A 183 14.30 12.28 -21.40
C ALA A 183 13.86 11.92 -22.82
N VAL A 184 12.72 11.22 -23.00
CA VAL A 184 12.17 10.95 -24.35
C VAL A 184 11.87 12.25 -25.07
N ALA A 185 11.19 13.20 -24.39
CA ALA A 185 10.80 14.48 -24.98
C ALA A 185 11.99 15.39 -25.29
N GLY A 186 13.02 15.42 -24.43
CA GLY A 186 14.15 16.32 -24.53
C GLY A 186 15.32 15.82 -25.36
N ASN A 187 15.55 14.50 -25.40
CA ASN A 187 16.80 13.94 -25.93
C ASN A 187 16.62 13.11 -27.20
N PHE A 188 15.38 12.80 -27.61
CA PHE A 188 15.15 11.91 -28.75
C PHE A 188 14.21 12.53 -29.79
N LYS A 189 14.45 12.20 -31.07
CA LYS A 189 13.50 12.47 -32.13
C LYS A 189 12.36 11.47 -32.02
N THR A 190 11.13 11.96 -31.91
CA THR A 190 9.95 11.10 -31.79
C THR A 190 8.92 11.38 -32.89
N LEU A 191 8.14 10.38 -33.23
CA LEU A 191 7.03 10.48 -34.16
C LEU A 191 5.83 9.70 -33.62
N TYR A 192 4.64 10.30 -33.69
CA TYR A 192 3.42 9.59 -33.34
C TYR A 192 3.10 8.50 -34.36
N ILE A 193 3.12 7.26 -33.94
CA ILE A 193 2.87 6.07 -34.77
C ILE A 193 1.97 5.11 -34.04
N MET A 194 0.77 4.90 -34.51
CA MET A 194 -0.21 4.02 -33.90
C MET A 194 0.30 2.57 -33.83
N GLY A 195 0.22 1.96 -32.64
CA GLY A 195 0.69 0.59 -32.34
C GLY A 195 2.20 0.46 -32.19
N CYS A 196 2.94 1.57 -32.10
CA CYS A 196 4.39 1.55 -31.91
C CYS A 196 4.77 1.92 -30.46
N PHE A 197 5.66 1.13 -29.83
CA PHE A 197 6.11 1.30 -28.46
C PHE A 197 7.63 1.54 -28.35
N GLY A 198 8.16 2.37 -29.27
CA GLY A 198 9.55 2.82 -29.22
C GLY A 198 10.45 2.22 -30.29
N ALA A 199 9.91 1.71 -31.37
CA ALA A 199 10.74 1.24 -32.51
C ALA A 199 11.42 2.40 -33.21
N PRO A 200 12.73 2.29 -33.58
CA PRO A 200 13.41 3.25 -34.40
C PRO A 200 12.91 3.14 -35.87
N MET A 201 12.91 4.25 -36.62
CA MET A 201 12.39 4.29 -37.98
C MET A 201 13.42 3.78 -39.00
N THR A 202 13.90 2.56 -38.81
CA THR A 202 14.69 1.81 -39.78
C THR A 202 13.84 1.49 -41.03
N PRO A 203 14.44 1.16 -42.21
CA PRO A 203 13.70 0.76 -43.38
C PRO A 203 12.68 -0.36 -43.13
N GLU A 204 13.02 -1.35 -42.28
CA GLU A 204 12.14 -2.45 -41.92
C GLU A 204 10.93 -1.94 -41.13
N ASN A 205 11.15 -1.08 -40.12
CA ASN A 205 10.07 -0.54 -39.28
C ASN A 205 9.18 0.41 -40.06
N LYS A 206 9.72 1.23 -40.95
CA LYS A 206 8.93 2.05 -41.89
C LYS A 206 8.01 1.19 -42.76
N ALA A 207 8.55 0.13 -43.36
CA ALA A 207 7.78 -0.79 -44.20
C ALA A 207 6.66 -1.48 -43.42
N ARG A 208 6.88 -1.77 -42.10
CA ARG A 208 5.90 -2.34 -41.20
C ARG A 208 4.82 -1.34 -40.82
N TYR A 209 5.21 -0.18 -40.29
CA TYR A 209 4.26 0.76 -39.68
C TYR A 209 3.42 1.53 -40.70
N THR A 210 3.89 1.70 -41.92
CA THR A 210 3.08 2.26 -43.02
C THR A 210 1.93 1.36 -43.48
N LYS A 211 1.79 0.15 -42.94
CA LYS A 211 0.77 -0.84 -43.33
C LYS A 211 -0.09 -1.36 -42.19
N ASN A 212 0.27 -1.14 -40.92
CA ASN A 212 -0.28 -1.87 -39.80
C ASN A 212 -1.53 -1.27 -39.14
N HIS A 213 -1.90 -0.02 -39.45
CA HIS A 213 -3.04 0.65 -38.83
C HIS A 213 -3.60 1.74 -39.74
N ALA A 214 -4.94 1.92 -39.75
CA ALA A 214 -5.63 2.90 -40.59
C ALA A 214 -5.06 4.33 -40.45
N TYR A 215 -4.73 4.77 -39.22
CA TYR A 215 -4.09 6.05 -38.96
C TYR A 215 -2.74 6.17 -39.68
N ASN A 216 -1.91 5.15 -39.62
CA ASN A 216 -0.57 5.13 -40.20
C ASN A 216 -0.59 4.99 -41.74
N THR A 217 -1.70 4.48 -42.30
CA THR A 217 -1.85 4.26 -43.74
C THR A 217 -2.33 5.50 -44.50
N SER A 218 -2.70 6.58 -43.81
CA SER A 218 -3.02 7.86 -44.46
C SER A 218 -1.77 8.41 -45.20
N GLU A 219 -1.97 9.06 -46.34
CA GLU A 219 -0.86 9.56 -47.14
C GLU A 219 0.05 10.54 -46.39
N ALA A 220 -0.57 11.43 -45.59
CA ALA A 220 0.19 12.37 -44.77
C ALA A 220 1.06 11.64 -43.71
N GLN A 221 0.53 10.59 -43.07
CA GLN A 221 1.28 9.86 -42.03
C GLN A 221 2.35 8.95 -42.65
N LYS A 222 2.07 8.30 -43.78
CA LYS A 222 3.09 7.57 -44.54
C LYS A 222 4.26 8.47 -44.93
N ALA A 223 3.96 9.69 -45.43
CA ALA A 223 4.99 10.65 -45.79
C ALA A 223 5.89 11.00 -44.58
N ARG A 224 5.30 11.25 -43.41
CA ARG A 224 6.04 11.52 -42.16
C ARG A 224 6.90 10.33 -41.76
N ILE A 225 6.34 9.11 -41.75
CA ILE A 225 7.07 7.89 -41.39
C ILE A 225 8.24 7.67 -42.37
N ASN A 226 8.03 7.85 -43.67
CA ASN A 226 9.07 7.65 -44.69
C ASN A 226 10.17 8.71 -44.60
N ALA A 227 9.84 9.96 -44.26
CA ALA A 227 10.80 11.06 -44.12
C ALA A 227 11.61 10.99 -42.80
N ALA A 228 11.14 10.24 -41.77
CA ALA A 228 11.81 10.16 -40.50
C ALA A 228 13.22 9.55 -40.64
N SER A 229 14.20 10.07 -39.90
CA SER A 229 15.54 9.48 -39.83
C SER A 229 15.52 8.16 -39.03
N ALA A 230 16.51 7.29 -39.22
CA ALA A 230 16.56 5.97 -38.61
C ALA A 230 16.66 6.03 -37.07
N ASP A 231 17.12 7.15 -36.50
CA ASP A 231 17.21 7.46 -35.10
C ASP A 231 15.93 8.11 -34.49
N THR A 232 14.86 8.22 -35.30
CA THR A 232 13.55 8.68 -34.85
C THR A 232 12.79 7.50 -34.25
N PHE A 233 12.22 7.65 -33.07
CA PHE A 233 11.47 6.59 -32.39
C PHE A 233 9.96 6.82 -32.50
N GLY A 234 9.22 5.75 -32.80
CA GLY A 234 7.76 5.78 -32.93
C GLY A 234 7.07 5.43 -31.63
N PHE A 235 6.05 6.22 -31.26
CA PHE A 235 5.16 5.92 -30.13
C PHE A 235 3.72 6.35 -30.44
N ASP A 236 2.72 5.67 -29.89
CA ASP A 236 1.42 6.28 -29.65
C ASP A 236 1.25 6.62 -28.15
N CYS A 237 0.12 7.20 -27.77
CA CYS A 237 -0.10 7.71 -26.44
C CYS A 237 0.08 6.66 -25.34
N VAL A 238 -0.57 5.50 -25.44
CA VAL A 238 -0.47 4.44 -24.43
C VAL A 238 0.84 3.65 -24.58
N ASN A 239 1.35 3.54 -25.79
CA ASN A 239 2.56 2.79 -26.06
C ASN A 239 3.84 3.55 -25.66
N LEU A 240 3.81 4.86 -25.47
CA LEU A 240 4.88 5.60 -24.80
C LEU A 240 5.01 5.14 -23.35
N ILE A 241 3.90 5.07 -22.63
CA ILE A 241 3.86 4.57 -21.24
C ILE A 241 4.36 3.13 -21.18
N LYS A 242 3.78 2.25 -22.00
CA LYS A 242 4.15 0.82 -22.02
C LYS A 242 5.59 0.61 -22.44
N GLY A 243 6.07 1.30 -23.48
CA GLY A 243 7.45 1.19 -23.94
C GLY A 243 8.46 1.49 -22.83
N ILE A 244 8.26 2.56 -22.07
CA ILE A 244 9.14 2.91 -20.95
C ILE A 244 9.07 1.83 -19.85
N LEU A 245 7.86 1.38 -19.48
CA LEU A 245 7.68 0.33 -18.47
C LEU A 245 8.20 -1.04 -18.92
N TRP A 246 8.29 -1.27 -20.22
CA TRP A 246 8.89 -2.48 -20.83
C TRP A 246 10.39 -2.34 -21.11
N GLY A 247 11.03 -1.30 -20.56
CA GLY A 247 12.49 -1.16 -20.59
C GLY A 247 13.05 -0.43 -21.79
N TRP A 248 12.26 0.40 -22.49
CA TRP A 248 12.76 1.24 -23.57
C TRP A 248 13.97 2.09 -23.10
N SER A 249 15.02 2.10 -23.89
CA SER A 249 16.31 2.75 -23.54
C SER A 249 16.82 3.75 -24.59
N GLY A 250 16.10 3.94 -25.71
CA GLY A 250 16.55 4.79 -26.82
C GLY A 250 17.65 4.16 -27.67
N ASP A 251 17.86 2.85 -27.58
CA ASP A 251 18.86 2.14 -28.38
C ASP A 251 18.35 1.87 -29.80
N ALA A 252 18.75 2.71 -30.77
CA ALA A 252 18.34 2.57 -32.13
C ALA A 252 18.86 1.30 -32.84
N SER A 253 19.81 0.58 -32.24
CA SER A 253 20.27 -0.72 -32.76
C SER A 253 19.30 -1.85 -32.47
N LYS A 254 18.37 -1.64 -31.53
CA LYS A 254 17.38 -2.64 -31.12
C LYS A 254 16.02 -2.40 -31.72
N ARG A 255 15.35 -3.48 -32.12
CA ARG A 255 14.08 -3.49 -32.86
C ARG A 255 13.00 -2.57 -32.27
N TYR A 256 12.93 -2.44 -30.93
CA TYR A 256 11.95 -1.63 -30.22
C TYR A 256 12.61 -0.61 -29.31
N GLY A 257 13.80 -0.11 -29.69
CA GLY A 257 14.51 0.88 -28.88
C GLY A 257 14.96 0.38 -27.52
N GLY A 258 15.10 -0.95 -27.34
CA GLY A 258 15.42 -1.59 -26.08
C GLY A 258 14.21 -2.14 -25.30
N ALA A 259 12.99 -1.71 -25.63
CA ALA A 259 11.79 -2.28 -25.00
C ALA A 259 11.61 -3.76 -25.36
N THR A 260 11.21 -4.54 -24.36
CA THR A 260 10.90 -5.97 -24.53
C THR A 260 9.43 -6.21 -24.21
N TYR A 261 8.68 -6.71 -25.19
CA TYR A 261 7.28 -7.11 -24.96
C TYR A 261 7.24 -8.20 -23.88
N PRO A 262 6.48 -8.03 -22.78
CA PRO A 262 6.49 -8.97 -21.68
C PRO A 262 6.00 -10.35 -22.07
N THR A 263 6.57 -11.38 -21.46
CA THR A 263 6.09 -12.76 -21.59
C THR A 263 4.79 -12.96 -20.81
N ALA A 264 4.06 -14.05 -21.08
CA ALA A 264 2.87 -14.42 -20.29
C ALA A 264 3.18 -14.55 -18.79
N ALA A 265 4.35 -15.07 -18.43
CA ALA A 265 4.81 -15.16 -17.05
C ALA A 265 5.07 -13.77 -16.44
N ALA A 266 5.66 -12.83 -17.18
CA ALA A 266 5.87 -11.46 -16.73
C ALA A 266 4.53 -10.73 -16.52
N PHE A 267 3.55 -10.90 -17.41
CA PHE A 267 2.21 -10.35 -17.21
C PHE A 267 1.53 -10.94 -15.96
N ALA A 268 1.64 -12.23 -15.73
CA ALA A 268 1.12 -12.88 -14.52
C ALA A 268 1.82 -12.38 -13.25
N ALA A 269 3.09 -11.97 -13.34
CA ALA A 269 3.87 -11.38 -12.25
C ALA A 269 3.65 -9.86 -12.08
N GLY A 270 2.70 -9.24 -12.81
CA GLY A 270 2.31 -7.85 -12.64
C GLY A 270 3.01 -6.84 -13.55
N ALA A 271 3.68 -7.28 -14.63
CA ALA A 271 4.17 -6.35 -15.64
C ALA A 271 3.02 -5.55 -16.25
N CYS A 272 3.31 -4.31 -16.70
CA CYS A 272 2.31 -3.46 -17.33
C CYS A 272 1.62 -4.19 -18.50
N PRO A 273 0.28 -4.40 -18.43
CA PRO A 273 -0.41 -5.18 -19.44
C PRO A 273 -0.52 -4.44 -20.77
N ASP A 274 -0.64 -5.21 -21.86
CA ASP A 274 -0.84 -4.66 -23.22
C ASP A 274 -2.31 -4.30 -23.43
N VAL A 275 -2.68 -3.09 -23.02
CA VAL A 275 -4.03 -2.55 -23.13
C VAL A 275 -4.05 -1.25 -23.94
N SER A 276 -5.23 -0.88 -24.45
CA SER A 276 -5.47 0.43 -25.07
C SER A 276 -5.50 1.56 -24.04
N ALA A 277 -5.55 2.82 -24.48
CA ALA A 277 -5.75 3.97 -23.58
C ALA A 277 -7.02 3.81 -22.71
N ASP A 278 -8.13 3.35 -23.32
CA ASP A 278 -9.39 3.10 -22.62
C ASP A 278 -9.35 1.82 -21.74
N GLY A 279 -8.42 0.92 -22.01
CA GLY A 279 -8.13 -0.24 -21.17
C GLY A 279 -7.28 0.12 -19.96
N MET A 280 -6.35 1.07 -20.11
CA MET A 280 -5.44 1.48 -19.03
C MET A 280 -6.19 2.04 -17.83
N ILE A 281 -7.19 2.93 -18.04
CA ILE A 281 -7.97 3.49 -16.94
C ILE A 281 -8.74 2.41 -16.14
N LYS A 282 -9.13 1.30 -16.77
CA LYS A 282 -9.88 0.22 -16.12
C LYS A 282 -9.04 -0.62 -15.15
N ILE A 283 -7.73 -0.56 -15.29
CA ILE A 283 -6.77 -1.28 -14.43
C ILE A 283 -6.11 -0.38 -13.38
N CYS A 284 -6.36 0.95 -13.43
CA CYS A 284 -5.90 1.86 -12.40
C CYS A 284 -6.63 1.58 -11.08
N LYS A 285 -5.88 1.56 -9.96
CA LYS A 285 -6.44 1.30 -8.63
C LYS A 285 -7.20 2.51 -8.07
N GLU A 286 -6.76 3.71 -8.40
CA GLU A 286 -7.36 4.97 -7.97
C GLU A 286 -7.68 5.81 -9.20
N VAL A 287 -8.94 6.19 -9.36
CA VAL A 287 -9.43 7.05 -10.44
C VAL A 287 -10.21 8.20 -9.83
N SER A 288 -9.90 9.42 -10.23
CA SER A 288 -10.55 10.63 -9.73
C SER A 288 -10.70 11.66 -10.86
N THR A 289 -11.73 12.48 -10.77
CA THR A 289 -11.88 13.71 -11.58
C THR A 289 -11.39 14.96 -10.82
N ASP A 290 -10.97 14.80 -9.57
CA ASP A 290 -10.37 15.85 -8.76
C ASP A 290 -8.87 15.91 -8.99
N PHE A 291 -8.42 16.91 -9.76
CA PHE A 291 -7.01 17.14 -10.08
C PHE A 291 -6.23 17.88 -8.97
N SER A 292 -6.89 18.35 -7.89
CA SER A 292 -6.21 19.05 -6.79
C SER A 292 -5.18 18.17 -6.06
N ARG A 293 -5.27 16.85 -6.24
CA ARG A 293 -4.40 15.85 -5.62
C ARG A 293 -3.56 15.05 -6.60
N ILE A 294 -3.51 15.50 -7.86
CA ILE A 294 -2.70 14.82 -8.87
C ILE A 294 -1.22 14.92 -8.53
N VAL A 295 -0.49 13.83 -8.73
CA VAL A 295 0.95 13.75 -8.47
C VAL A 295 1.70 13.39 -9.76
N PRO A 296 2.97 13.81 -9.91
CA PRO A 296 3.77 13.43 -11.07
C PRO A 296 3.85 11.91 -11.24
N GLY A 297 3.68 11.45 -12.48
CA GLY A 297 3.57 10.02 -12.81
C GLY A 297 2.13 9.49 -12.88
N ALA A 298 1.14 10.27 -12.43
CA ALA A 298 -0.26 9.89 -12.59
C ALA A 298 -0.68 9.96 -14.07
N ALA A 299 -1.44 8.95 -14.52
CA ALA A 299 -2.01 8.95 -15.86
C ALA A 299 -3.20 9.92 -15.94
N VAL A 300 -3.24 10.72 -17.00
CA VAL A 300 -4.37 11.60 -17.36
C VAL A 300 -5.06 11.03 -18.58
N TRP A 301 -6.33 10.70 -18.45
CA TRP A 301 -7.08 10.01 -19.49
C TRP A 301 -8.27 10.84 -19.98
N VAL A 302 -8.49 10.77 -21.30
CA VAL A 302 -9.75 11.09 -21.97
C VAL A 302 -10.09 9.95 -22.92
N LYS A 303 -11.34 9.80 -23.31
CA LYS A 303 -11.74 8.70 -24.22
C LYS A 303 -10.84 8.62 -25.46
N GLY A 304 -10.19 7.48 -25.63
CA GLY A 304 -9.31 7.20 -26.76
C GLY A 304 -7.90 7.77 -26.63
N HIS A 305 -7.56 8.49 -25.55
CA HIS A 305 -6.23 9.07 -25.37
C HIS A 305 -5.78 9.04 -23.91
N ILE A 306 -4.47 8.93 -23.69
CA ILE A 306 -3.88 8.95 -22.35
C ILE A 306 -2.54 9.70 -22.40
N GLY A 307 -2.29 10.49 -21.35
CA GLY A 307 -1.02 11.14 -21.09
C GLY A 307 -0.54 10.85 -19.68
N VAL A 308 0.54 11.50 -19.26
CA VAL A 308 1.08 11.42 -17.91
C VAL A 308 1.30 12.83 -17.38
N TYR A 309 0.84 13.10 -16.16
CA TYR A 309 1.16 14.34 -15.47
C TYR A 309 2.62 14.31 -15.02
N ILE A 310 3.39 15.30 -15.43
CA ILE A 310 4.84 15.36 -15.16
C ILE A 310 5.21 16.38 -14.06
N GLY A 311 4.22 17.07 -13.49
CA GLY A 311 4.43 18.18 -12.54
C GLY A 311 4.49 19.53 -13.25
N ASP A 312 4.55 20.61 -12.47
CA ASP A 312 4.77 22.00 -12.89
C ASP A 312 3.88 22.48 -14.05
N GLY A 313 2.56 22.43 -13.83
CA GLY A 313 1.56 22.98 -14.75
C GLY A 313 0.89 24.20 -14.15
#